data_49490eceeebea410a1f8b640872d7bfb
#
_entry.id   49490eceeebea410a1f8b640872d7bfb
#
_cell.length_a   1.000
_cell.length_b   1.000
_cell.length_c   1.000
_cell.angle_alpha   90.00
_cell.angle_beta   90.00
_cell.angle_gamma   90.00
#
_symmetry.space_group_name_H-M   'P 1'
#
loop_
_entity.id
_entity.type
_entity.pdbx_description
1 polymer ?
#
loop_
_entity_poly.entity_id
_entity_poly.type
_entity_poly.pdbx_seq_one_letter_code
_entity_poly.pdbx_strand_id
1 'polypeptide(L)'
;MPQHQQKKFDLKPEGLSEAQISNHRDILYAGYINKLNEIDERQKKTDLSTANQVFSDWRAVKIEETFAMNAVVLHEYYFENLTGKGGKPTGKLSDIIAKQWGSFEKWTEEFKACGMSCRGWVVLALSIYDGRLHNYCLDAHNEKVPINAVPVLVMDVYEHAYFLDYGAKRAPYIEVFMKNINWSVCQKRIERVDLDLVQKEAAS
;
A
#
# COMPACT_ATOMS: atom_id res chain seq x y z
N MET A 1 -5.44 17.58 17.29
CA MET A 1 -6.00 16.99 16.06
C MET A 1 -6.99 15.91 16.49
N PRO A 2 -8.03 15.59 15.71
CA PRO A 2 -8.87 14.44 16.03
C PRO A 2 -8.03 13.16 16.00
N GLN A 3 -8.39 12.19 16.84
CA GLN A 3 -7.71 10.89 16.84
C GLN A 3 -7.95 10.13 15.53
N HIS A 4 -6.94 9.40 15.07
CA HIS A 4 -7.08 8.46 13.96
C HIS A 4 -8.02 7.32 14.37
N GLN A 5 -8.91 6.94 13.48
CA GLN A 5 -9.91 5.91 13.73
C GLN A 5 -9.78 4.78 12.72
N GLN A 6 -10.00 3.56 13.18
CA GLN A 6 -10.01 2.39 12.32
C GLN A 6 -11.18 2.47 11.33
N LYS A 7 -10.88 2.33 10.03
CA LYS A 7 -11.91 2.13 9.01
C LYS A 7 -12.49 0.72 9.11
N LYS A 8 -13.77 0.60 8.78
CA LYS A 8 -14.45 -0.69 8.69
C LYS A 8 -14.34 -1.24 7.27
N PHE A 9 -13.97 -2.51 7.17
CA PHE A 9 -13.90 -3.24 5.91
C PHE A 9 -14.73 -4.51 6.02
N ASP A 10 -15.70 -4.67 5.13
CA ASP A 10 -16.42 -5.95 4.96
C ASP A 10 -15.66 -6.78 3.93
N LEU A 11 -14.83 -7.69 4.41
CA LEU A 11 -13.88 -8.46 3.62
C LEU A 11 -14.21 -9.95 3.70
N LYS A 12 -14.42 -10.54 2.54
CA LYS A 12 -14.58 -12.00 2.37
C LYS A 12 -13.83 -12.45 1.12
N PRO A 13 -12.50 -12.22 1.05
CA PRO A 13 -11.73 -12.60 -0.13
C PRO A 13 -11.71 -14.12 -0.27
N GLU A 14 -11.89 -14.61 -1.48
CA GLU A 14 -11.79 -16.04 -1.78
C GLU A 14 -10.33 -16.49 -1.58
N GLY A 15 -10.14 -17.56 -0.80
CA GLY A 15 -8.82 -18.15 -0.55
C GLY A 15 -8.05 -17.55 0.62
N LEU A 16 -8.64 -16.61 1.38
CA LEU A 16 -8.12 -16.17 2.68
C LEU A 16 -9.16 -16.45 3.77
N SER A 17 -8.75 -17.11 4.83
CA SER A 17 -9.63 -17.45 5.95
C SER A 17 -10.03 -16.21 6.76
N GLU A 18 -11.19 -16.28 7.43
CA GLU A 18 -11.62 -15.24 8.38
C GLU A 18 -10.57 -15.05 9.49
N ALA A 19 -9.92 -16.12 9.94
CA ALA A 19 -8.85 -16.03 10.93
C ALA A 19 -7.66 -15.21 10.41
N GLN A 20 -7.24 -15.41 9.15
CA GLN A 20 -6.18 -14.62 8.52
C GLN A 20 -6.58 -13.15 8.44
N ILE A 21 -7.78 -12.87 7.95
CA ILE A 21 -8.27 -11.50 7.76
C ILE A 21 -8.47 -10.78 9.10
N SER A 22 -9.08 -11.43 10.11
CA SER A 22 -9.33 -10.80 11.41
C SER A 22 -8.02 -10.48 12.15
N ASN A 23 -7.04 -11.39 12.14
CA ASN A 23 -5.73 -11.09 12.71
C ASN A 23 -5.05 -9.89 12.02
N HIS A 24 -5.13 -9.83 10.71
CA HIS A 24 -4.51 -8.74 9.94
C HIS A 24 -5.23 -7.40 10.17
N ARG A 25 -6.58 -7.39 10.09
CA ARG A 25 -7.41 -6.19 10.20
C ARG A 25 -7.60 -5.72 11.63
N ASP A 26 -7.99 -6.63 12.54
CA ASP A 26 -8.51 -6.26 13.85
C ASP A 26 -7.40 -6.21 14.92
N ILE A 27 -6.24 -6.82 14.64
CA ILE A 27 -5.08 -6.81 15.54
C ILE A 27 -3.95 -5.94 14.97
N LEU A 28 -3.41 -6.28 13.80
CA LEU A 28 -2.22 -5.58 13.27
C LEU A 28 -2.55 -4.15 12.82
N TYR A 29 -3.49 -3.98 11.90
CA TYR A 29 -3.88 -2.66 11.43
C TYR A 29 -4.43 -1.78 12.56
N ALA A 30 -5.29 -2.33 13.44
CA ALA A 30 -5.76 -1.59 14.61
C ALA A 30 -4.60 -1.18 15.54
N GLY A 31 -3.59 -2.04 15.69
CA GLY A 31 -2.38 -1.74 16.44
C GLY A 31 -1.61 -0.54 15.88
N TYR A 32 -1.49 -0.42 14.55
CA TYR A 32 -0.84 0.73 13.91
C TYR A 32 -1.62 2.04 14.13
N ILE A 33 -2.95 2.01 14.10
CA ILE A 33 -3.77 3.18 14.42
C ILE A 33 -3.57 3.64 15.86
N ASN A 34 -3.58 2.70 16.80
CA ASN A 34 -3.33 3.00 18.21
C ASN A 34 -1.93 3.59 18.40
N LYS A 35 -0.92 3.03 17.72
CA LYS A 35 0.45 3.51 17.79
C LYS A 35 0.61 4.90 17.18
N LEU A 36 -0.06 5.18 16.06
CA LEU A 36 -0.07 6.51 15.44
C LEU A 36 -0.65 7.56 16.38
N ASN A 37 -1.76 7.26 17.06
CA ASN A 37 -2.33 8.14 18.08
C ASN A 37 -1.38 8.36 19.27
N GLU A 38 -0.67 7.32 19.70
CA GLU A 38 0.36 7.46 20.76
C GLU A 38 1.51 8.37 20.31
N ILE A 39 1.96 8.23 19.08
CA ILE A 39 3.03 9.04 18.48
C ILE A 39 2.61 10.52 18.42
N ASP A 40 1.38 10.81 17.99
CA ASP A 40 0.82 12.16 17.97
C ASP A 40 0.84 12.82 19.36
N GLU A 41 0.53 12.06 20.41
CA GLU A 41 0.57 12.58 21.78
C GLU A 41 2.02 12.76 22.30
N ARG A 42 2.94 11.90 21.89
CA ARG A 42 4.36 12.04 22.23
C ARG A 42 4.99 13.26 21.55
N GLN A 43 4.67 13.54 20.30
CA GLN A 43 5.17 14.73 19.58
C GLN A 43 4.89 16.03 20.35
N LYS A 44 3.70 16.16 20.95
CA LYS A 44 3.31 17.35 21.73
C LYS A 44 4.11 17.55 23.01
N LYS A 45 4.71 16.48 23.53
CA LYS A 45 5.40 16.46 24.84
C LYS A 45 6.93 16.40 24.71
N THR A 46 7.44 16.16 23.52
CA THR A 46 8.87 15.98 23.30
C THR A 46 9.59 17.33 23.30
N ASP A 47 10.70 17.41 24.02
CA ASP A 47 11.55 18.61 24.06
C ASP A 47 12.34 18.73 22.75
N LEU A 48 11.97 19.74 21.96
CA LEU A 48 12.59 20.00 20.65
C LEU A 48 14.02 20.54 20.77
N SER A 49 14.39 21.12 21.90
CA SER A 49 15.75 21.68 22.11
C SER A 49 16.82 20.59 22.16
N THR A 50 16.43 19.33 22.43
CA THR A 50 17.30 18.14 22.47
C THR A 50 17.45 17.44 21.14
N ALA A 51 16.84 17.98 20.07
CA ALA A 51 16.84 17.33 18.75
C ALA A 51 18.26 17.10 18.22
N ASN A 52 18.54 15.86 17.79
CA ASN A 52 19.86 15.44 17.33
C ASN A 52 19.74 14.39 16.24
N GLN A 53 20.61 14.45 15.23
CA GLN A 53 20.58 13.54 14.08
C GLN A 53 21.05 12.11 14.40
N VAL A 54 21.82 11.90 15.45
CA VAL A 54 22.33 10.57 15.84
C VAL A 54 21.33 9.89 16.76
N PHE A 55 20.93 10.57 17.85
CA PHE A 55 19.96 10.07 18.82
C PHE A 55 19.24 11.24 19.49
N SER A 56 17.94 11.19 19.50
CA SER A 56 17.06 12.03 20.32
C SER A 56 15.64 11.48 20.31
N ASP A 57 14.86 11.82 21.33
CA ASP A 57 13.45 11.42 21.39
C ASP A 57 12.66 11.99 20.20
N TRP A 58 12.95 13.23 19.79
CA TRP A 58 12.33 13.82 18.61
C TRP A 58 12.61 13.05 17.33
N ARG A 59 13.86 12.61 17.11
CA ARG A 59 14.23 11.79 15.97
C ARG A 59 13.48 10.46 15.98
N ALA A 60 13.44 9.77 17.13
CA ALA A 60 12.74 8.50 17.27
C ALA A 60 11.26 8.65 16.93
N VAL A 61 10.59 9.65 17.50
CA VAL A 61 9.18 9.94 17.23
C VAL A 61 8.91 10.20 15.73
N LYS A 62 9.79 10.98 15.06
CA LYS A 62 9.61 11.32 13.63
C LYS A 62 9.88 10.14 12.68
N ILE A 63 10.74 9.22 13.04
CA ILE A 63 10.95 7.98 12.28
C ILE A 63 9.72 7.07 12.42
N GLU A 64 9.23 6.88 13.65
CA GLU A 64 8.10 6.01 13.94
C GLU A 64 6.77 6.59 13.40
N GLU A 65 6.64 7.92 13.30
CA GLU A 65 5.51 8.56 12.65
C GLU A 65 5.37 8.11 11.19
N THR A 66 6.45 8.14 10.42
CA THR A 66 6.40 7.71 9.02
C THR A 66 6.12 6.21 8.89
N PHE A 67 6.68 5.39 9.80
CA PHE A 67 6.42 3.96 9.83
C PHE A 67 4.95 3.66 10.12
N ALA A 68 4.38 4.22 11.19
CA ALA A 68 3.01 3.97 11.59
C ALA A 68 1.99 4.57 10.60
N MET A 69 2.23 5.79 10.09
CA MET A 69 1.35 6.44 9.12
C MET A 69 1.27 5.62 7.83
N ASN A 70 2.42 5.24 7.28
CA ASN A 70 2.46 4.43 6.07
C ASN A 70 1.85 3.04 6.29
N ALA A 71 2.08 2.43 7.47
CA ALA A 71 1.43 1.17 7.82
C ALA A 71 -0.09 1.30 7.74
N VAL A 72 -0.68 2.33 8.36
CA VAL A 72 -2.12 2.59 8.32
C VAL A 72 -2.59 2.74 6.87
N VAL A 73 -1.97 3.64 6.11
CA VAL A 73 -2.38 3.93 4.73
C VAL A 73 -2.26 2.71 3.83
N LEU A 74 -1.14 1.98 3.89
CA LEU A 74 -0.92 0.80 3.04
C LEU A 74 -1.92 -0.32 3.35
N HIS A 75 -2.22 -0.57 4.64
CA HIS A 75 -3.24 -1.55 5.02
C HIS A 75 -4.64 -1.14 4.54
N GLU A 76 -5.01 0.14 4.65
CA GLU A 76 -6.30 0.63 4.16
C GLU A 76 -6.44 0.41 2.64
N TYR A 77 -5.41 0.75 1.88
CA TYR A 77 -5.37 0.49 0.44
C TYR A 77 -5.44 -1.00 0.11
N TYR A 78 -4.70 -1.82 0.84
CA TYR A 78 -4.71 -3.28 0.69
C TYR A 78 -6.09 -3.88 0.94
N PHE A 79 -6.73 -3.55 2.07
CA PHE A 79 -8.06 -4.06 2.38
C PHE A 79 -9.11 -3.59 1.37
N GLU A 80 -9.08 -2.35 0.93
CA GLU A 80 -9.97 -1.87 -0.14
C GLU A 80 -9.74 -2.66 -1.45
N ASN A 81 -8.51 -3.06 -1.75
CA ASN A 81 -8.18 -3.85 -2.92
C ASN A 81 -8.74 -5.29 -2.86
N LEU A 82 -8.93 -5.86 -1.68
CA LEU A 82 -9.43 -7.23 -1.49
C LEU A 82 -10.95 -7.36 -1.52
N THR A 83 -11.69 -6.34 -1.89
CA THR A 83 -13.16 -6.36 -1.96
C THR A 83 -13.70 -6.72 -3.34
N GLY A 84 -12.85 -7.13 -4.27
CA GLY A 84 -13.17 -7.39 -5.66
C GLY A 84 -13.35 -8.88 -6.00
N LYS A 85 -13.41 -9.12 -7.31
CA LYS A 85 -13.51 -10.45 -7.91
C LYS A 85 -12.41 -10.71 -8.94
N GLY A 86 -11.32 -9.95 -8.87
CA GLY A 86 -10.21 -10.05 -9.81
C GLY A 86 -10.58 -9.64 -11.24
N GLY A 87 -10.09 -10.42 -12.20
CA GLY A 87 -10.27 -10.11 -13.62
C GLY A 87 -9.25 -9.08 -14.11
N LYS A 88 -9.68 -8.20 -15.02
CA LYS A 88 -8.85 -7.14 -15.62
C LYS A 88 -9.43 -5.75 -15.31
N PRO A 89 -8.58 -4.72 -15.21
CA PRO A 89 -9.07 -3.34 -15.12
C PRO A 89 -9.79 -2.94 -16.43
N THR A 90 -10.63 -1.93 -16.31
CA THR A 90 -11.31 -1.30 -17.46
C THR A 90 -11.00 0.19 -17.49
N GLY A 91 -11.38 0.88 -18.57
CA GLY A 91 -11.22 2.33 -18.68
C GLY A 91 -9.78 2.80 -18.64
N LYS A 92 -9.55 4.00 -18.13
CA LYS A 92 -8.27 4.71 -18.14
C LYS A 92 -7.10 3.88 -17.61
N LEU A 93 -7.30 3.15 -16.52
CA LEU A 93 -6.25 2.29 -15.95
C LEU A 93 -5.83 1.17 -16.91
N SER A 94 -6.79 0.52 -17.56
CA SER A 94 -6.52 -0.50 -18.58
C SER A 94 -5.70 0.06 -19.75
N ASP A 95 -6.07 1.24 -20.22
CA ASP A 95 -5.41 1.89 -21.36
C ASP A 95 -3.96 2.26 -21.04
N ILE A 96 -3.72 2.79 -19.83
CA ILE A 96 -2.37 3.12 -19.36
C ILE A 96 -1.51 1.86 -19.25
N ILE A 97 -2.04 0.78 -18.64
CA ILE A 97 -1.33 -0.48 -18.51
C ILE A 97 -0.98 -1.05 -19.89
N ALA A 98 -1.94 -1.09 -20.81
CA ALA A 98 -1.72 -1.59 -22.16
C ALA A 98 -0.66 -0.75 -22.90
N LYS A 99 -0.70 0.57 -22.76
CA LYS A 99 0.27 1.49 -23.37
C LYS A 99 1.69 1.30 -22.80
N GLN A 100 1.84 1.11 -21.49
CA GLN A 100 3.16 1.05 -20.85
C GLN A 100 3.82 -0.32 -20.94
N TRP A 101 3.06 -1.41 -20.74
CA TRP A 101 3.58 -2.78 -20.72
C TRP A 101 3.27 -3.58 -21.98
N GLY A 102 2.45 -3.02 -22.89
CA GLY A 102 2.00 -3.69 -24.12
C GLY A 102 0.80 -4.62 -23.89
N SER A 103 0.63 -5.18 -22.70
CA SER A 103 -0.58 -5.96 -22.32
C SER A 103 -0.73 -6.03 -20.80
N PHE A 104 -1.96 -6.37 -20.37
CA PHE A 104 -2.25 -6.64 -18.97
C PHE A 104 -1.48 -7.85 -18.43
N GLU A 105 -1.26 -8.87 -19.25
CA GLU A 105 -0.53 -10.08 -18.89
C GLU A 105 0.93 -9.77 -18.57
N LYS A 106 1.59 -8.94 -19.37
CA LYS A 106 2.98 -8.52 -19.12
C LYS A 106 3.10 -7.68 -17.85
N TRP A 107 2.15 -6.76 -17.61
CA TRP A 107 2.11 -6.04 -16.36
C TRP A 107 1.90 -7.00 -15.17
N THR A 108 1.00 -7.97 -15.30
CA THR A 108 0.71 -8.97 -14.26
C THR A 108 1.95 -9.80 -13.92
N GLU A 109 2.71 -10.21 -14.93
CA GLU A 109 3.97 -10.94 -14.76
C GLU A 109 4.97 -10.11 -13.95
N GLU A 110 5.18 -8.84 -14.30
CA GLU A 110 6.06 -7.93 -13.57
C GLU A 110 5.57 -7.68 -12.15
N PHE A 111 4.26 -7.40 -11.96
CA PHE A 111 3.69 -7.15 -10.64
C PHE A 111 3.85 -8.36 -9.69
N LYS A 112 3.62 -9.58 -10.20
CA LYS A 112 3.86 -10.81 -9.45
C LYS A 112 5.34 -11.03 -9.14
N ALA A 113 6.23 -10.73 -10.07
CA ALA A 113 7.67 -10.80 -9.86
C ALA A 113 8.11 -9.83 -8.74
N CYS A 114 7.56 -8.61 -8.71
CA CYS A 114 7.74 -7.70 -7.58
C CYS A 114 7.25 -8.33 -6.27
N GLY A 115 6.09 -9.01 -6.28
CA GLY A 115 5.55 -9.72 -5.11
C GLY A 115 6.47 -10.80 -4.55
N MET A 116 7.23 -11.46 -5.40
CA MET A 116 8.25 -12.43 -4.99
C MET A 116 9.55 -11.76 -4.51
N SER A 117 9.84 -10.54 -4.96
CA SER A 117 11.10 -9.83 -4.72
C SER A 117 11.07 -8.90 -3.51
N CYS A 118 9.91 -8.34 -3.17
CA CYS A 118 9.76 -7.41 -2.05
C CYS A 118 9.72 -8.14 -0.71
N ARG A 119 10.08 -7.42 0.38
CA ARG A 119 9.92 -7.93 1.74
C ARG A 119 8.61 -7.50 2.38
N GLY A 120 8.10 -6.30 2.05
CA GLY A 120 6.93 -5.70 2.68
C GLY A 120 5.75 -5.53 1.75
N TRP A 121 5.88 -4.71 0.71
CA TRP A 121 4.75 -4.30 -0.13
C TRP A 121 5.10 -4.21 -1.61
N VAL A 122 4.12 -4.52 -2.46
CA VAL A 122 4.15 -4.10 -3.87
C VAL A 122 3.10 -3.03 -4.07
N VAL A 123 3.52 -1.90 -4.64
CA VAL A 123 2.64 -0.76 -4.88
C VAL A 123 2.68 -0.39 -6.35
N LEU A 124 1.59 -0.66 -7.09
CA LEU A 124 1.37 0.01 -8.37
C LEU A 124 0.96 1.45 -8.06
N ALA A 125 1.77 2.41 -8.47
CA ALA A 125 1.51 3.82 -8.22
C ALA A 125 1.76 4.67 -9.45
N LEU A 126 1.02 5.78 -9.53
CA LEU A 126 1.27 6.84 -10.50
C LEU A 126 2.38 7.73 -9.94
N SER A 127 3.50 7.82 -10.63
CA SER A 127 4.54 8.80 -10.36
C SER A 127 4.13 10.16 -10.95
N ILE A 128 4.08 11.19 -10.09
CA ILE A 128 3.80 12.55 -10.53
C ILE A 128 5.02 13.16 -11.25
N TYR A 129 6.22 12.62 -10.99
CA TYR A 129 7.46 13.09 -11.60
C TYR A 129 7.52 12.86 -13.12
N ASP A 130 7.05 11.69 -13.60
CA ASP A 130 7.12 11.32 -15.01
C ASP A 130 5.76 11.00 -15.65
N GLY A 131 4.65 11.11 -14.89
CA GLY A 131 3.30 10.84 -15.35
C GLY A 131 3.03 9.38 -15.70
N ARG A 132 3.83 8.44 -15.20
CA ARG A 132 3.77 7.00 -15.51
C ARG A 132 3.38 6.14 -14.31
N LEU A 133 2.85 4.97 -14.58
CA LEU A 133 2.67 3.93 -13.57
C LEU A 133 3.97 3.17 -13.35
N HIS A 134 4.26 2.84 -12.08
CA HIS A 134 5.39 2.00 -11.69
C HIS A 134 4.96 0.95 -10.68
N ASN A 135 5.57 -0.22 -10.73
CA ASN A 135 5.48 -1.23 -9.67
C ASN A 135 6.64 -1.02 -8.69
N TYR A 136 6.37 -0.41 -7.54
CA TYR A 136 7.38 -0.19 -6.51
C TYR A 136 7.45 -1.34 -5.53
N CYS A 137 8.68 -1.73 -5.16
CA CYS A 137 8.97 -2.70 -4.10
C CYS A 137 9.39 -1.97 -2.83
N LEU A 138 8.60 -2.11 -1.76
CA LEU A 138 8.90 -1.57 -0.45
C LEU A 138 9.32 -2.70 0.50
N ASP A 139 10.43 -2.52 1.21
CA ASP A 139 10.92 -3.54 2.15
C ASP A 139 10.35 -3.36 3.57
N ALA A 140 9.95 -2.14 3.93
CA ALA A 140 9.19 -1.85 5.15
C ALA A 140 8.11 -0.79 4.85
N HIS A 141 7.32 -0.41 5.84
CA HIS A 141 6.26 0.58 5.64
C HIS A 141 6.81 1.94 5.19
N ASN A 142 8.00 2.31 5.64
CA ASN A 142 8.65 3.59 5.33
C ASN A 142 9.99 3.46 4.60
N GLU A 143 10.36 2.26 4.14
CA GLU A 143 11.57 2.05 3.36
C GLU A 143 11.28 1.95 1.87
N LYS A 144 12.06 2.66 1.05
CA LYS A 144 11.98 2.71 -0.42
C LYS A 144 10.62 3.24 -0.92
N VAL A 145 9.94 4.05 -0.12
CA VAL A 145 8.68 4.71 -0.48
C VAL A 145 9.00 5.90 -1.39
N PRO A 146 8.48 5.94 -2.62
CA PRO A 146 8.69 7.09 -3.50
C PRO A 146 7.86 8.28 -3.01
N ILE A 147 8.48 9.46 -2.92
CA ILE A 147 7.83 10.68 -2.41
C ILE A 147 6.74 11.17 -3.37
N ASN A 148 6.98 11.06 -4.66
CA ASN A 148 6.13 11.59 -5.73
C ASN A 148 5.18 10.56 -6.34
N ALA A 149 4.55 9.71 -5.53
CA ALA A 149 3.72 8.64 -6.06
C ALA A 149 2.33 8.59 -5.42
N VAL A 150 1.32 8.38 -6.25
CA VAL A 150 -0.07 8.15 -5.83
C VAL A 150 -0.37 6.66 -5.93
N PRO A 151 -0.59 5.94 -4.81
CA PRO A 151 -0.88 4.52 -4.84
C PRO A 151 -2.20 4.21 -5.55
N VAL A 152 -2.19 3.22 -6.43
CA VAL A 152 -3.35 2.74 -7.20
C VAL A 152 -3.77 1.35 -6.72
N LEU A 153 -2.82 0.41 -6.66
CA LEU A 153 -3.01 -0.96 -6.17
C LEU A 153 -1.90 -1.28 -5.18
N VAL A 154 -2.26 -1.82 -4.03
CA VAL A 154 -1.32 -2.18 -2.95
C VAL A 154 -1.50 -3.64 -2.59
N MET A 155 -0.41 -4.41 -2.62
CA MET A 155 -0.36 -5.80 -2.19
C MET A 155 0.58 -5.94 -1.00
N ASP A 156 0.09 -6.46 0.11
CA ASP A 156 0.88 -6.85 1.26
C ASP A 156 1.59 -8.18 0.98
N VAL A 157 2.90 -8.24 1.14
CA VAL A 157 3.69 -9.47 0.98
C VAL A 157 4.49 -9.84 2.24
N TYR A 158 4.23 -9.18 3.35
CA TYR A 158 4.64 -9.67 4.66
C TYR A 158 3.98 -11.02 4.97
N GLU A 159 4.65 -11.87 5.71
CA GLU A 159 4.11 -13.18 6.09
C GLU A 159 2.79 -13.06 6.88
N HIS A 160 2.62 -12.02 7.68
CA HIS A 160 1.38 -11.80 8.42
C HIS A 160 0.14 -11.67 7.53
N ALA A 161 0.30 -11.35 6.25
CA ALA A 161 -0.81 -11.23 5.31
C ALA A 161 -1.36 -12.59 4.84
N TYR A 162 -0.59 -13.69 5.01
CA TYR A 162 -0.96 -14.98 4.42
C TYR A 162 -0.50 -16.23 5.20
N PHE A 163 0.31 -16.08 6.26
CA PHE A 163 0.98 -17.22 6.90
C PHE A 163 0.02 -18.24 7.51
N LEU A 164 -1.12 -17.81 8.04
CA LEU A 164 -2.09 -18.75 8.63
C LEU A 164 -2.69 -19.71 7.60
N ASP A 165 -2.84 -19.28 6.34
CA ASP A 165 -3.46 -20.06 5.29
C ASP A 165 -2.42 -20.75 4.38
N TYR A 166 -1.27 -20.13 4.18
CA TYR A 166 -0.26 -20.57 3.19
C TYR A 166 1.10 -20.92 3.78
N GLY A 167 1.30 -20.70 5.08
CA GLY A 167 2.63 -20.82 5.69
C GLY A 167 3.64 -19.92 4.97
N ALA A 168 4.83 -20.40 4.73
CA ALA A 168 5.87 -19.65 4.01
C ALA A 168 5.69 -19.62 2.47
N LYS A 169 4.59 -20.16 1.95
CA LYS A 169 4.35 -20.27 0.50
C LYS A 169 3.74 -18.97 -0.06
N ARG A 170 4.56 -18.00 -0.40
CA ARG A 170 4.11 -16.69 -0.92
C ARG A 170 3.47 -16.76 -2.30
N ALA A 171 3.99 -17.58 -3.22
CA ALA A 171 3.50 -17.61 -4.59
C ALA A 171 2.00 -17.95 -4.71
N PRO A 172 1.44 -18.98 -4.03
CA PRO A 172 0.00 -19.22 -4.02
C PRO A 172 -0.82 -18.05 -3.45
N TYR A 173 -0.33 -17.36 -2.44
CA TYR A 173 -0.98 -16.18 -1.88
C TYR A 173 -1.06 -15.04 -2.91
N ILE A 174 0.00 -14.78 -3.68
CA ILE A 174 -0.02 -13.77 -4.74
C ILE A 174 -1.12 -14.08 -5.75
N GLU A 175 -1.31 -15.35 -6.14
CA GLU A 175 -2.41 -15.75 -7.03
C GLU A 175 -3.78 -15.48 -6.42
N VAL A 176 -3.93 -15.71 -5.11
CA VAL A 176 -5.16 -15.39 -4.37
C VAL A 176 -5.40 -13.89 -4.34
N PHE A 177 -4.39 -13.08 -4.06
CA PHE A 177 -4.51 -11.63 -4.10
C PHE A 177 -5.02 -11.15 -5.47
N MET A 178 -4.41 -11.62 -6.57
CA MET A 178 -4.81 -11.25 -7.94
C MET A 178 -6.27 -11.59 -8.25
N LYS A 179 -6.80 -12.68 -7.71
CA LYS A 179 -8.21 -13.10 -7.87
C LYS A 179 -9.21 -12.23 -7.10
N ASN A 180 -8.74 -11.49 -6.11
CA ASN A 180 -9.59 -10.68 -5.24
C ASN A 180 -9.47 -9.17 -5.49
N ILE A 181 -8.71 -8.74 -6.50
CA ILE A 181 -8.51 -7.31 -6.77
C ILE A 181 -9.84 -6.63 -7.12
N ASN A 182 -10.12 -5.52 -6.44
CA ASN A 182 -11.21 -4.61 -6.79
C ASN A 182 -10.71 -3.54 -7.76
N TRP A 183 -10.77 -3.85 -9.05
CA TRP A 183 -10.32 -2.95 -10.10
C TRP A 183 -11.11 -1.64 -10.16
N SER A 184 -12.38 -1.64 -9.71
CA SER A 184 -13.16 -0.38 -9.67
C SER A 184 -12.63 0.62 -8.66
N VAL A 185 -12.06 0.15 -7.54
CA VAL A 185 -11.36 1.01 -6.57
C VAL A 185 -10.08 1.57 -7.17
N CYS A 186 -9.29 0.74 -7.85
CA CYS A 186 -8.06 1.16 -8.53
C CYS A 186 -8.35 2.20 -9.62
N GLN A 187 -9.40 1.98 -10.42
CA GLN A 187 -9.85 2.92 -11.45
C GLN A 187 -10.24 4.29 -10.85
N LYS A 188 -11.03 4.30 -9.76
CA LYS A 188 -11.40 5.54 -9.08
C LYS A 188 -10.20 6.30 -8.52
N ARG A 189 -9.14 5.61 -8.09
CA ARG A 189 -7.91 6.25 -7.59
C ARG A 189 -7.17 6.98 -8.70
N ILE A 190 -7.04 6.35 -9.88
CA ILE A 190 -6.38 6.97 -11.03
C ILE A 190 -7.21 8.13 -11.61
N GLU A 191 -8.53 8.06 -11.56
CA GLU A 191 -9.44 9.11 -12.04
C GLU A 191 -9.41 10.39 -11.19
N ARG A 192 -8.97 10.29 -9.93
CA ARG A 192 -8.80 11.46 -9.05
C ARG A 192 -7.60 12.33 -9.40
N VAL A 193 -6.71 11.81 -10.24
CA VAL A 193 -5.50 12.52 -10.69
C VAL A 193 -5.74 13.10 -12.07
N ASP A 194 -5.49 14.39 -12.23
CA ASP A 194 -5.43 15.04 -13.54
C ASP A 194 -4.16 14.63 -14.26
N LEU A 195 -4.25 13.52 -15.02
CA LEU A 195 -3.11 12.96 -15.73
C LEU A 195 -2.59 13.87 -16.84
N ASP A 196 -3.47 14.66 -17.45
CA ASP A 196 -3.06 15.57 -18.54
C ASP A 196 -2.20 16.70 -17.99
N LEU A 197 -2.54 17.20 -16.79
CA LEU A 197 -1.72 18.16 -16.07
C LEU A 197 -0.38 17.55 -15.68
N VAL A 198 -0.38 16.37 -15.04
CA VAL A 198 0.84 15.68 -14.61
C VAL A 198 1.77 15.39 -15.78
N GLN A 199 1.24 14.92 -16.93
CA GLN A 199 2.05 14.63 -18.11
C GLN A 199 2.61 15.89 -18.79
N LYS A 200 1.88 17.00 -18.72
CA LYS A 200 2.37 18.31 -19.18
C LYS A 200 3.54 18.81 -18.35
N GLU A 201 3.40 18.73 -17.02
CA GLU A 201 4.45 19.16 -16.08
C GLU A 201 5.69 18.28 -16.20
N ALA A 202 5.53 16.98 -16.40
CA ALA A 202 6.63 16.04 -16.57
C ALA A 202 7.38 16.22 -17.91
N ALA A 203 6.77 16.87 -18.90
CA ALA A 203 7.37 17.14 -20.23
C ALA A 203 8.04 18.52 -20.33
N SER A 204 7.88 19.38 -19.31
CA SER A 204 8.47 20.73 -19.25
C SER A 204 9.83 20.70 -18.57
#